data_b51974957291a36cea18a4291f6f1b3b
#
_entry.id   b51974957291a36cea18a4291f6f1b3b
#
_cell.length_a   1.000
_cell.length_b   1.000
_cell.length_c   1.000
_cell.angle_alpha   90.00
_cell.angle_beta   90.00
_cell.angle_gamma   90.00
#
_symmetry.space_group_name_H-M   'P 1'
#
loop_
_entity.id
_entity.type
_entity.pdbx_description
1 polymer ?
#
loop_
_entity_poly.entity_id
_entity_poly.type
_entity_poly.pdbx_seq_one_letter_code
_entity_poly.pdbx_strand_id
1 'polypeptide(L)'
;YKTKHFVSLSSMVYRMKRNGAGLASICILSTMVLVTVSSTSCLFLGSEEGLHLRYPRDIVINVYPEEGESPDGLYDKIDGIVEDHDVSMGNVIQYTMLSVAAFQADDMFYFDSGEAYKTGAVDLIQDIRQMYIFPLSDYNRLMGKDETLADGEALLYTTKMTYGYDTLSLEDCGTW
;
A
#
# COMPACT_ATOMS: atom_id res chain seq x y z
N TYR A 1 -71.29 10.49 21.51
CA TYR A 1 -70.47 9.94 20.42
C TYR A 1 -71.29 8.97 19.62
N LYS A 2 -71.58 9.32 18.33
CA LYS A 2 -72.39 8.46 17.48
C LYS A 2 -71.57 7.25 17.07
N THR A 3 -72.08 6.05 17.34
CA THR A 3 -71.45 4.76 17.05
C THR A 3 -70.96 4.57 15.61
N LYS A 4 -71.55 5.28 14.65
CA LYS A 4 -71.11 5.32 13.24
C LYS A 4 -69.68 5.89 13.01
N HIS A 5 -69.25 6.85 13.83
CA HIS A 5 -67.92 7.44 13.69
C HIS A 5 -66.83 6.52 14.32
N PHE A 6 -67.18 5.74 15.31
CA PHE A 6 -66.23 4.82 15.93
C PHE A 6 -65.81 3.70 14.96
N VAL A 7 -66.78 3.09 14.25
CA VAL A 7 -66.51 2.02 13.31
C VAL A 7 -65.71 2.54 12.11
N SER A 8 -66.05 3.72 11.60
CA SER A 8 -65.31 4.36 10.50
C SER A 8 -63.85 4.68 10.91
N LEU A 9 -63.66 5.25 12.10
CA LEU A 9 -62.31 5.59 12.62
C LEU A 9 -61.49 4.32 12.88
N SER A 10 -62.07 3.31 13.46
CA SER A 10 -61.38 2.04 13.74
C SER A 10 -60.93 1.32 12.45
N SER A 11 -61.81 1.30 11.44
CA SER A 11 -61.44 0.69 10.13
C SER A 11 -60.34 1.48 9.41
N MET A 12 -60.35 2.81 9.55
CA MET A 12 -59.33 3.69 8.97
C MET A 12 -57.97 3.47 9.67
N VAL A 13 -57.92 3.41 11.00
CA VAL A 13 -56.72 3.14 11.78
C VAL A 13 -56.16 1.77 11.46
N TYR A 14 -56.99 0.75 11.33
CA TYR A 14 -56.57 -0.60 10.96
C TYR A 14 -55.95 -0.66 9.55
N ARG A 15 -56.53 0.04 8.57
CA ARG A 15 -55.99 0.14 7.20
C ARG A 15 -54.67 0.89 7.19
N MET A 16 -54.56 1.99 7.94
CA MET A 16 -53.29 2.76 8.08
C MET A 16 -52.19 1.92 8.70
N LYS A 17 -52.48 1.15 9.76
CA LYS A 17 -51.50 0.27 10.40
C LYS A 17 -51.00 -0.82 9.44
N ARG A 18 -51.88 -1.41 8.64
CA ARG A 18 -51.51 -2.44 7.64
C ARG A 18 -50.68 -1.85 6.49
N ASN A 19 -51.05 -0.67 6.00
CA ASN A 19 -50.33 0.02 4.94
C ASN A 19 -48.97 0.55 5.47
N GLY A 20 -48.90 0.99 6.73
CA GLY A 20 -47.67 1.44 7.36
C GLY A 20 -46.65 0.31 7.50
N ALA A 21 -47.06 -0.90 7.87
CA ALA A 21 -46.19 -2.05 7.91
C ALA A 21 -45.60 -2.42 6.54
N GLY A 22 -46.41 -2.37 5.49
CA GLY A 22 -45.95 -2.61 4.12
C GLY A 22 -44.94 -1.54 3.66
N LEU A 23 -45.22 -0.27 3.95
CA LEU A 23 -44.32 0.82 3.61
C LEU A 23 -42.99 0.70 4.37
N ALA A 24 -43.05 0.37 5.67
CA ALA A 24 -41.85 0.14 6.46
C ALA A 24 -40.99 -1.02 5.92
N SER A 25 -41.62 -2.12 5.51
CA SER A 25 -40.89 -3.24 4.90
C SER A 25 -40.21 -2.86 3.60
N ILE A 26 -40.86 -2.08 2.74
CA ILE A 26 -40.29 -1.58 1.49
C ILE A 26 -39.11 -0.64 1.79
N CYS A 27 -39.25 0.26 2.75
CA CYS A 27 -38.16 1.14 3.15
C CYS A 27 -36.94 0.38 3.67
N ILE A 28 -37.15 -0.63 4.51
CA ILE A 28 -36.08 -1.47 5.04
C ILE A 28 -35.37 -2.24 3.93
N LEU A 29 -36.14 -2.87 3.04
CA LEU A 29 -35.57 -3.61 1.92
C LEU A 29 -34.79 -2.69 0.97
N SER A 30 -35.35 -1.51 0.65
CA SER A 30 -34.71 -0.53 -0.21
C SER A 30 -33.40 -0.02 0.40
N THR A 31 -33.39 0.29 1.69
CA THR A 31 -32.16 0.73 2.37
C THR A 31 -31.11 -0.39 2.45
N MET A 32 -31.51 -1.64 2.70
CA MET A 32 -30.59 -2.77 2.64
C MET A 32 -29.94 -2.93 1.27
N VAL A 33 -30.73 -2.86 0.19
CA VAL A 33 -30.21 -2.93 -1.18
C VAL A 33 -29.26 -1.78 -1.47
N LEU A 34 -29.62 -0.55 -1.13
CA LEU A 34 -28.77 0.62 -1.35
C LEU A 34 -27.45 0.52 -0.58
N VAL A 35 -27.50 0.09 0.68
CA VAL A 35 -26.28 -0.07 1.50
C VAL A 35 -25.38 -1.17 0.94
N THR A 36 -25.95 -2.31 0.55
CA THR A 36 -25.13 -3.41 -0.01
C THR A 36 -24.49 -3.02 -1.34
N VAL A 37 -25.23 -2.41 -2.26
CA VAL A 37 -24.70 -1.95 -3.55
C VAL A 37 -23.63 -0.88 -3.34
N SER A 38 -23.89 0.09 -2.48
CA SER A 38 -22.94 1.17 -2.19
C SER A 38 -21.65 0.62 -1.55
N SER A 39 -21.78 -0.26 -0.55
CA SER A 39 -20.60 -0.85 0.11
C SER A 39 -19.77 -1.70 -0.85
N THR A 40 -20.42 -2.52 -1.68
CA THR A 40 -19.72 -3.35 -2.67
C THR A 40 -19.00 -2.50 -3.71
N SER A 41 -19.65 -1.44 -4.19
CA SER A 41 -19.03 -0.50 -5.13
C SER A 41 -17.83 0.22 -4.52
N CYS A 42 -17.96 0.70 -3.29
CA CYS A 42 -16.83 1.34 -2.60
C CYS A 42 -15.64 0.40 -2.38
N LEU A 43 -15.89 -0.86 -2.01
CA LEU A 43 -14.84 -1.87 -1.85
C LEU A 43 -14.16 -2.19 -3.19
N PHE A 44 -14.94 -2.33 -4.26
CA PHE A 44 -14.40 -2.62 -5.58
C PHE A 44 -13.51 -1.47 -6.09
N LEU A 45 -14.00 -0.24 -6.07
CA LEU A 45 -13.24 0.93 -6.49
C LEU A 45 -12.00 1.16 -5.62
N GLY A 46 -12.14 1.01 -4.30
CA GLY A 46 -11.02 1.17 -3.37
C GLY A 46 -9.95 0.10 -3.52
N SER A 47 -10.33 -1.15 -3.86
CA SER A 47 -9.36 -2.22 -4.09
C SER A 47 -8.60 -2.04 -5.40
N GLU A 48 -9.24 -1.58 -6.45
CA GLU A 48 -8.60 -1.31 -7.74
C GLU A 48 -7.58 -0.17 -7.61
N GLU A 49 -7.95 0.93 -6.98
CA GLU A 49 -7.02 2.03 -6.71
C GLU A 49 -5.87 1.60 -5.80
N GLY A 50 -6.15 0.80 -4.77
CA GLY A 50 -5.13 0.24 -3.88
C GLY A 50 -4.15 -0.70 -4.60
N LEU A 51 -4.62 -1.49 -5.56
CA LEU A 51 -3.77 -2.34 -6.38
C LEU A 51 -2.85 -1.51 -7.28
N HIS A 52 -3.37 -0.50 -7.97
CA HIS A 52 -2.56 0.39 -8.81
C HIS A 52 -1.52 1.19 -8.02
N LEU A 53 -1.86 1.62 -6.80
CA LEU A 53 -0.90 2.28 -5.92
C LEU A 53 0.21 1.35 -5.41
N ARG A 54 -0.13 0.08 -5.16
CA ARG A 54 0.82 -0.90 -4.65
C ARG A 54 1.65 -1.57 -5.75
N TYR A 55 1.03 -1.79 -6.90
CA TYR A 55 1.62 -2.43 -8.07
C TYR A 55 1.41 -1.56 -9.30
N PRO A 56 2.18 -0.47 -9.45
CA PRO A 56 2.01 0.49 -10.54
C PRO A 56 2.47 -0.05 -11.90
N ARG A 57 2.93 -1.30 -11.96
CA ARG A 57 3.45 -1.96 -13.14
C ARG A 57 2.72 -3.26 -13.40
N ASP A 58 2.45 -3.55 -14.66
CA ASP A 58 1.77 -4.77 -15.08
C ASP A 58 2.62 -6.01 -14.81
N ILE A 59 3.94 -5.90 -14.98
CA ILE A 59 4.90 -6.98 -14.74
C ILE A 59 6.04 -6.44 -13.88
N VAL A 60 6.35 -7.15 -12.80
CA VAL A 60 7.52 -6.92 -11.95
C VAL A 60 8.31 -8.22 -11.86
N ILE A 61 9.59 -8.16 -12.23
CA ILE A 61 10.50 -9.30 -12.15
C ILE A 61 11.56 -8.96 -11.10
N ASN A 62 11.59 -9.75 -10.04
CA ASN A 62 12.62 -9.67 -9.01
C ASN A 62 13.64 -10.77 -9.25
N VAL A 63 14.90 -10.40 -9.38
CA VAL A 63 16.00 -11.29 -9.57
C VAL A 63 16.87 -11.28 -8.34
N TYR A 64 17.16 -12.43 -7.82
CA TYR A 64 18.09 -12.63 -6.70
C TYR A 64 19.29 -13.41 -7.26
N PRO A 65 20.31 -12.73 -7.80
CA PRO A 65 21.47 -13.41 -8.35
C PRO A 65 22.20 -14.16 -7.24
N GLU A 66 22.66 -15.36 -7.55
CA GLU A 66 23.62 -16.04 -6.69
C GLU A 66 24.98 -15.34 -6.76
N GLU A 67 25.83 -15.58 -5.75
CA GLU A 67 27.12 -14.92 -5.64
C GLU A 67 27.97 -15.15 -6.89
N GLY A 68 28.21 -14.09 -7.67
CA GLY A 68 28.98 -14.14 -8.91
C GLY A 68 28.15 -14.30 -10.22
N GLU A 69 26.85 -14.38 -10.14
CA GLU A 69 25.98 -14.34 -11.32
C GLU A 69 25.64 -12.92 -11.76
N SER A 70 25.78 -12.65 -13.06
CA SER A 70 25.31 -11.41 -13.67
C SER A 70 23.86 -11.55 -14.15
N PRO A 71 23.02 -10.54 -13.95
CA PRO A 71 21.63 -10.56 -14.45
C PRO A 71 21.53 -10.40 -15.99
N ASP A 72 22.64 -10.18 -16.69
CA ASP A 72 22.63 -9.87 -18.13
C ASP A 72 21.95 -10.94 -18.98
N GLY A 73 22.17 -12.22 -18.70
CA GLY A 73 21.52 -13.33 -19.41
C GLY A 73 20.00 -13.44 -19.19
N LEU A 74 19.44 -12.69 -18.23
CA LEU A 74 18.00 -12.64 -18.01
C LEU A 74 17.33 -11.68 -19.00
N TYR A 75 17.97 -10.57 -19.31
CA TYR A 75 17.44 -9.59 -20.28
C TYR A 75 17.26 -10.23 -21.65
N ASP A 76 18.24 -10.98 -22.11
CA ASP A 76 18.15 -11.72 -23.37
C ASP A 76 16.97 -12.72 -23.38
N LYS A 77 16.69 -13.36 -22.26
CA LYS A 77 15.55 -14.27 -22.15
C LYS A 77 14.21 -13.52 -22.16
N ILE A 78 14.14 -12.37 -21.49
CA ILE A 78 12.93 -11.54 -21.48
C ILE A 78 12.65 -11.02 -22.88
N ASP A 79 13.65 -10.50 -23.56
CA ASP A 79 13.52 -10.00 -24.93
C ASP A 79 13.08 -11.11 -25.90
N GLY A 80 13.65 -12.32 -25.78
CA GLY A 80 13.20 -13.47 -26.53
C GLY A 80 11.73 -13.86 -26.30
N ILE A 81 11.26 -13.82 -25.05
CA ILE A 81 9.84 -14.10 -24.72
C ILE A 81 8.93 -13.04 -25.31
N VAL A 82 9.33 -11.77 -25.22
CA VAL A 82 8.56 -10.64 -25.77
C VAL A 82 8.43 -10.75 -27.29
N GLU A 83 9.51 -11.10 -27.99
CA GLU A 83 9.49 -11.32 -29.42
C GLU A 83 8.62 -12.53 -29.83
N ASP A 84 8.72 -13.64 -29.10
CA ASP A 84 7.96 -14.87 -29.37
C ASP A 84 6.44 -14.66 -29.22
N HIS A 85 6.04 -13.73 -28.36
CA HIS A 85 4.61 -13.45 -28.09
C HIS A 85 4.07 -12.21 -28.81
N ASP A 86 4.85 -11.57 -29.67
CA ASP A 86 4.48 -10.35 -30.40
C ASP A 86 3.90 -9.25 -29.48
N VAL A 87 4.53 -9.08 -28.31
CA VAL A 87 4.14 -8.08 -27.29
C VAL A 87 5.14 -6.93 -27.34
N SER A 88 4.66 -5.71 -27.15
CA SER A 88 5.55 -4.55 -27.02
C SER A 88 5.74 -4.18 -25.54
N MET A 89 6.98 -4.04 -25.13
CA MET A 89 7.32 -3.48 -23.82
C MET A 89 7.23 -1.94 -23.84
N GLY A 90 6.35 -1.39 -23.01
CA GLY A 90 6.34 0.05 -22.72
C GLY A 90 7.14 0.33 -21.45
N ASN A 91 7.75 1.48 -21.33
CA ASN A 91 8.36 2.05 -20.12
C ASN A 91 9.03 1.04 -19.17
N VAL A 92 10.10 0.41 -19.63
CA VAL A 92 10.90 -0.53 -18.83
C VAL A 92 11.73 0.24 -17.81
N ILE A 93 11.65 -0.16 -16.54
CA ILE A 93 12.45 0.40 -15.46
C ILE A 93 13.31 -0.73 -14.87
N GLN A 94 14.60 -0.50 -14.84
CA GLN A 94 15.59 -1.40 -14.25
C GLN A 94 16.33 -0.68 -13.14
N TYR A 95 16.47 -1.31 -12.00
CA TYR A 95 17.25 -0.77 -10.88
C TYR A 95 17.74 -1.89 -9.98
N THR A 96 18.81 -1.61 -9.26
CA THR A 96 19.33 -2.49 -8.21
C THR A 96 18.80 -2.02 -6.86
N MET A 97 18.38 -2.95 -6.02
CA MET A 97 17.80 -2.65 -4.72
C MET A 97 18.28 -3.65 -3.69
N LEU A 98 18.73 -3.15 -2.55
CA LEU A 98 18.95 -3.96 -1.36
C LEU A 98 17.79 -3.74 -0.39
N SER A 99 17.19 -4.81 0.10
CA SER A 99 16.09 -4.77 1.06
C SER A 99 16.58 -5.32 2.39
N VAL A 100 16.59 -4.47 3.41
CA VAL A 100 17.05 -4.82 4.75
C VAL A 100 16.04 -4.41 5.81
N ALA A 101 16.00 -5.13 6.92
CA ALA A 101 15.29 -4.70 8.10
C ALA A 101 16.21 -3.85 8.95
N ALA A 102 15.74 -2.70 9.38
CA ALA A 102 16.43 -1.82 10.30
C ALA A 102 15.59 -1.59 11.55
N PHE A 103 16.23 -1.38 12.67
CA PHE A 103 15.63 -1.07 13.95
C PHE A 103 15.87 0.40 14.26
N GLN A 104 14.82 1.16 14.45
CA GLN A 104 14.92 2.57 14.76
C GLN A 104 14.88 2.80 16.26
N ALA A 105 15.88 3.47 16.79
CA ALA A 105 15.89 3.99 18.15
C ALA A 105 16.28 5.48 18.10
N ASP A 106 15.35 6.35 18.49
CA ASP A 106 15.49 7.80 18.40
C ASP A 106 15.86 8.27 16.96
N ASP A 107 17.01 8.87 16.80
CA ASP A 107 17.57 9.37 15.53
C ASP A 107 18.53 8.39 14.82
N MET A 108 18.61 7.15 15.29
CA MET A 108 19.56 6.16 14.78
C MET A 108 18.86 4.90 14.26
N PHE A 109 19.38 4.38 13.16
CA PHE A 109 19.00 3.08 12.61
C PHE A 109 20.10 2.06 12.84
N TYR A 110 19.72 0.90 13.37
CA TYR A 110 20.57 -0.25 13.60
C TYR A 110 20.19 -1.37 12.64
N PHE A 111 21.19 -2.02 12.06
CA PHE A 111 20.99 -3.18 11.18
C PHE A 111 21.21 -4.50 11.91
N ASP A 112 21.94 -4.48 13.02
CA ASP A 112 22.11 -5.63 13.92
C ASP A 112 21.09 -5.57 15.06
N SER A 113 20.26 -6.62 15.15
CA SER A 113 19.30 -6.76 16.25
C SER A 113 19.96 -6.84 17.62
N GLY A 114 21.17 -7.39 17.70
CA GLY A 114 21.91 -7.50 18.95
C GLY A 114 22.38 -6.14 19.49
N GLU A 115 22.80 -5.24 18.63
CA GLU A 115 23.16 -3.87 19.01
C GLU A 115 21.91 -3.06 19.38
N ALA A 116 20.84 -3.18 18.62
CA ALA A 116 19.56 -2.55 18.94
C ALA A 116 19.01 -2.96 20.33
N TYR A 117 19.19 -4.22 20.72
CA TYR A 117 18.83 -4.71 22.06
C TYR A 117 19.68 -4.11 23.18
N LYS A 118 20.95 -3.89 22.95
CA LYS A 118 21.86 -3.32 23.97
C LYS A 118 21.50 -1.90 24.34
N THR A 119 20.92 -1.14 23.42
CA THR A 119 20.47 0.23 23.69
C THR A 119 19.24 0.27 24.59
N GLY A 120 18.51 -0.84 24.75
CA GLY A 120 17.32 -0.94 25.60
C GLY A 120 16.14 -0.07 25.17
N ALA A 121 16.25 0.60 24.03
CA ALA A 121 15.28 1.59 23.54
C ALA A 121 14.31 1.03 22.49
N VAL A 122 14.50 -0.23 22.08
CA VAL A 122 13.78 -0.79 20.92
C VAL A 122 12.74 -1.81 21.36
N ASP A 123 11.47 -1.52 21.10
CA ASP A 123 10.42 -2.53 21.00
C ASP A 123 10.51 -3.17 19.61
N LEU A 124 11.17 -4.31 19.51
CA LEU A 124 11.49 -4.98 18.25
C LEU A 124 10.30 -5.23 17.34
N ILE A 125 9.08 -5.19 17.85
CA ILE A 125 7.89 -5.42 17.05
C ILE A 125 7.39 -4.11 16.42
N GLN A 126 7.54 -2.99 17.12
CA GLN A 126 6.99 -1.71 16.69
C GLN A 126 8.01 -0.85 15.93
N ASP A 127 9.29 -1.03 16.20
CA ASP A 127 10.36 -0.17 15.69
C ASP A 127 11.14 -0.77 14.51
N ILE A 128 10.70 -1.93 14.01
CA ILE A 128 11.22 -2.48 12.75
C ILE A 128 10.77 -1.62 11.58
N ARG A 129 11.72 -1.23 10.73
CA ARG A 129 11.50 -0.55 9.46
C ARG A 129 12.10 -1.37 8.33
N GLN A 130 11.33 -1.58 7.29
CA GLN A 130 11.84 -2.12 6.05
C GLN A 130 12.48 -0.99 5.27
N MET A 131 13.79 -1.07 5.08
CA MET A 131 14.55 -0.11 4.28
C MET A 131 14.86 -0.71 2.91
N TYR A 132 14.73 0.12 1.90
CA TYR A 132 15.09 -0.18 0.52
C TYR A 132 16.23 0.75 0.14
N ILE A 133 17.40 0.21 -0.13
CA ILE A 133 18.61 0.95 -0.44
C ILE A 133 18.85 0.86 -1.94
N PHE A 134 19.04 2.01 -2.57
CA PHE A 134 19.26 2.14 -4.00
C PHE A 134 20.59 2.84 -4.26
N PRO A 135 21.35 2.44 -5.28
CA PRO A 135 22.47 3.24 -5.74
C PRO A 135 22.02 4.65 -6.17
N LEU A 136 22.80 5.66 -5.82
CA LEU A 136 22.50 7.05 -6.19
C LEU A 136 22.40 7.25 -7.73
N SER A 137 23.20 6.49 -8.49
CA SER A 137 23.14 6.47 -9.95
C SER A 137 21.78 6.04 -10.49
N ASP A 138 21.17 5.00 -9.87
CA ASP A 138 19.84 4.56 -10.26
C ASP A 138 18.76 5.57 -9.87
N TYR A 139 18.88 6.15 -8.68
CA TYR A 139 17.99 7.23 -8.26
C TYR A 139 18.03 8.42 -9.22
N ASN A 140 19.21 8.90 -9.55
CA ASN A 140 19.40 10.04 -10.47
C ASN A 140 18.82 9.71 -11.85
N ARG A 141 19.09 8.53 -12.37
CA ARG A 141 18.57 8.07 -13.67
C ARG A 141 17.04 7.97 -13.69
N LEU A 142 16.44 7.41 -12.63
CA LEU A 142 14.99 7.21 -12.55
C LEU A 142 14.22 8.50 -12.31
N MET A 143 14.77 9.40 -11.51
CA MET A 143 14.12 10.66 -11.14
C MET A 143 14.49 11.82 -12.05
N GLY A 144 15.42 11.62 -12.98
CA GLY A 144 15.94 12.68 -13.86
C GLY A 144 16.64 13.80 -13.08
N LYS A 145 17.36 13.41 -12.01
CA LYS A 145 18.09 14.31 -11.13
C LYS A 145 19.60 14.12 -11.28
N ASP A 146 20.35 15.01 -10.67
CA ASP A 146 21.82 14.99 -10.64
C ASP A 146 22.29 15.28 -9.19
N GLU A 147 21.76 14.53 -8.25
CA GLU A 147 22.11 14.65 -6.84
C GLU A 147 23.50 14.06 -6.60
N THR A 148 24.25 14.68 -5.71
CA THR A 148 25.58 14.24 -5.28
C THR A 148 25.59 14.12 -3.76
N LEU A 149 26.22 13.08 -3.24
CA LEU A 149 26.37 12.83 -1.82
C LEU A 149 27.85 12.78 -1.48
N ALA A 150 28.21 13.25 -0.29
CA ALA A 150 29.54 13.06 0.25
C ALA A 150 29.73 11.63 0.75
N ASP A 151 30.96 11.23 1.02
CA ASP A 151 31.26 9.92 1.59
C ASP A 151 30.55 9.76 2.96
N GLY A 152 29.81 8.68 3.10
CA GLY A 152 29.04 8.39 4.32
C GLY A 152 27.69 9.08 4.40
N GLU A 153 27.26 9.80 3.36
CA GLU A 153 25.92 10.39 3.30
C GLU A 153 24.96 9.50 2.52
N ALA A 154 23.71 9.54 2.93
CA ALA A 154 22.59 8.90 2.23
C ALA A 154 21.38 9.84 2.16
N LEU A 155 20.64 9.76 1.06
CA LEU A 155 19.37 10.47 0.90
C LEU A 155 18.24 9.59 1.43
N LEU A 156 17.56 10.03 2.49
CA LEU A 156 16.41 9.31 3.03
C LEU A 156 15.11 9.85 2.42
N TYR A 157 14.32 8.96 1.84
CA TYR A 157 13.00 9.25 1.35
C TYR A 157 11.94 8.45 2.10
N THR A 158 10.90 9.11 2.58
CA THR A 158 9.77 8.45 3.25
C THR A 158 8.44 8.90 2.65
N THR A 159 7.51 7.98 2.49
CA THR A 159 6.19 8.27 1.93
C THR A 159 5.10 8.50 2.97
N LYS A 160 5.28 8.01 4.18
CA LYS A 160 4.20 7.95 5.19
C LYS A 160 4.60 8.44 6.58
N MET A 161 5.87 8.69 6.81
CA MET A 161 6.38 9.09 8.13
C MET A 161 7.02 10.46 8.03
N THR A 162 6.70 11.32 8.98
CA THR A 162 7.44 12.54 9.21
C THR A 162 8.31 12.28 10.42
N TYR A 163 9.62 12.32 10.23
CA TYR A 163 10.56 12.24 11.33
C TYR A 163 10.63 13.59 12.03
N GLY A 164 10.73 13.56 13.36
CA GLY A 164 10.94 14.77 14.17
C GLY A 164 12.40 15.29 14.13
N TYR A 165 13.23 14.66 13.30
CA TYR A 165 14.67 14.92 13.20
C TYR A 165 15.00 15.43 11.80
N ASP A 166 15.85 16.44 11.72
CA ASP A 166 16.34 16.98 10.43
C ASP A 166 17.37 16.06 9.78
N THR A 167 18.08 15.27 10.59
CA THR A 167 19.07 14.28 10.17
C THR A 167 18.87 12.99 10.97
N LEU A 168 19.14 11.87 10.31
CA LEU A 168 19.11 10.54 10.90
C LEU A 168 20.48 9.91 10.72
N SER A 169 20.91 9.13 11.71
CA SER A 169 22.18 8.42 11.69
C SER A 169 21.95 6.95 11.34
N LEU A 170 22.91 6.37 10.60
CA LEU A 170 22.95 4.94 10.32
C LEU A 170 24.09 4.34 11.11
N GLU A 171 23.87 3.14 11.66
CA GLU A 171 24.96 2.35 12.22
C GLU A 171 26.02 2.07 11.15
N ASP A 172 27.30 2.08 11.54
CA ASP A 172 28.38 1.74 10.63
C ASP A 172 28.32 0.25 10.29
N CYS A 173 27.79 -0.05 9.12
CA CYS A 173 27.60 -1.39 8.59
C CYS A 173 28.52 -1.69 7.39
N GLY A 174 29.52 -0.84 7.15
CA GLY A 174 30.43 -0.95 6.02
C GLY A 174 29.90 -0.33 4.73
N THR A 175 30.56 -0.63 3.63
CA THR A 175 30.18 -0.17 2.28
C THR A 175 29.30 -1.22 1.59
N TRP A 176 28.23 -0.77 1.01
CA TRP A 176 27.26 -1.60 0.27
C TRP A 176 27.49 -1.49 -1.24
#